data_b16df6e1fc4771a606c1f5e24222c22b
#
_entry.id   b16df6e1fc4771a606c1f5e24222c22b
#
_cell.length_a   1.000
_cell.length_b   1.000
_cell.length_c   1.000
_cell.angle_alpha   90.00
_cell.angle_beta   90.00
_cell.angle_gamma   90.00
#
_symmetry.space_group_name_H-M   'P 1'
#
loop_
_entity.id
_entity.type
_entity.pdbx_description
1 polymer ?
#
loop_
_entity_poly.entity_id
_entity_poly.type
_entity_poly.pdbx_seq_one_letter_code
_entity_poly.pdbx_strand_id
1 'polypeptide(L)'
;MLFRSKAESYPCFEETKVFTVNVLASDQEALSRRFAVSGGQKFEGVSYKIGANGAPILDGALAYLECKVTTAIDGGDHTIYLGEIEQAETPHEGKPLLFFRGGYREIGD
;
A
#
# COMPACT_ATOMS: atom_id res chain seq x y z
N MET A 1 -9.19 -4.40 4.15
CA MET A 1 -7.83 -4.16 4.66
C MET A 1 -7.85 -4.03 6.17
N LEU A 2 -6.96 -4.70 6.86
CA LEU A 2 -6.84 -4.67 8.33
C LEU A 2 -5.79 -3.62 8.72
N PHE A 3 -6.15 -2.71 9.62
CA PHE A 3 -5.31 -1.57 9.95
C PHE A 3 -5.28 -1.32 11.46
N ARG A 4 -4.08 -1.18 12.03
CA ARG A 4 -3.93 -0.92 13.46
C ARG A 4 -4.45 0.49 13.79
N SER A 5 -5.35 0.59 14.78
CA SER A 5 -5.96 1.87 15.17
C SER A 5 -4.95 2.89 15.71
N LYS A 6 -3.78 2.41 16.19
CA LYS A 6 -2.69 3.28 16.66
C LYS A 6 -1.65 3.57 15.57
N ALA A 7 -1.84 3.08 14.35
CA ALA A 7 -0.90 3.33 13.26
C ALA A 7 -0.86 4.82 12.93
N GLU A 8 0.32 5.29 12.55
CA GLU A 8 0.58 6.69 12.21
C GLU A 8 -0.31 7.20 11.10
N SER A 9 -0.63 6.38 10.12
CA SER A 9 -1.44 6.74 8.96
C SER A 9 -2.95 6.58 9.17
N TYR A 10 -3.38 6.05 10.32
CA TYR A 10 -4.81 5.85 10.62
C TYR A 10 -5.66 7.13 10.43
N PRO A 11 -5.24 8.30 10.95
CA PRO A 11 -6.03 9.53 10.76
C PRO A 11 -6.23 9.89 9.29
N CYS A 12 -5.24 9.60 8.43
CA CYS A 12 -5.35 9.87 6.99
C CYS A 12 -6.46 9.04 6.35
N PHE A 13 -6.58 7.75 6.72
CA PHE A 13 -7.66 6.89 6.23
C PHE A 13 -9.03 7.38 6.69
N GLU A 14 -9.14 7.82 7.94
CA GLU A 14 -10.42 8.32 8.47
C GLU A 14 -10.84 9.63 7.81
N GLU A 15 -9.89 10.48 7.43
CA GLU A 15 -10.16 11.76 6.80
C GLU A 15 -10.46 11.64 5.31
N THR A 16 -9.61 10.94 4.55
CA THR A 16 -9.71 10.90 3.09
C THR A 16 -10.66 9.85 2.55
N LYS A 17 -10.85 8.75 3.28
CA LYS A 17 -11.71 7.62 2.87
C LYS A 17 -11.31 6.97 1.56
N VAL A 18 -10.06 7.12 1.15
CA VAL A 18 -9.49 6.48 -0.04
C VAL A 18 -8.14 5.88 0.28
N PHE A 19 -7.76 4.86 -0.47
CA PHE A 19 -6.42 4.30 -0.42
C PHE A 19 -6.07 3.62 -1.73
N THR A 20 -4.78 3.45 -1.98
CA THR A 20 -4.29 2.69 -3.13
C THR A 20 -3.39 1.56 -2.63
N VAL A 21 -3.67 0.36 -3.09
CA VAL A 21 -2.81 -0.79 -2.83
C VAL A 21 -1.80 -0.87 -3.97
N ASN A 22 -0.52 -0.77 -3.63
CA ASN A 22 0.58 -0.91 -4.59
C ASN A 22 1.24 -2.26 -4.39
N VAL A 23 1.23 -3.12 -5.40
CA VAL A 23 1.89 -4.42 -5.35
C VAL A 23 3.31 -4.25 -5.87
N LEU A 24 4.29 -4.37 -4.99
CA LEU A 24 5.67 -4.08 -5.32
C LEU A 24 6.35 -5.22 -6.10
N ALA A 25 7.27 -4.84 -6.98
CA ALA A 25 8.12 -5.76 -7.70
C ALA A 25 9.28 -6.24 -6.83
N SER A 26 9.90 -7.36 -7.20
CA SER A 26 11.00 -7.97 -6.45
C SER A 26 12.22 -7.05 -6.29
N ASP A 27 12.40 -6.07 -7.17
CA ASP A 27 13.50 -5.10 -7.09
C ASP A 27 13.17 -3.87 -6.24
N GLN A 28 12.02 -3.86 -5.56
CA GLN A 28 11.56 -2.74 -4.75
C GLN A 28 11.63 -3.01 -3.23
N GLU A 29 12.54 -3.87 -2.80
CA GLU A 29 12.71 -4.18 -1.37
C GLU A 29 13.03 -2.92 -0.55
N ALA A 30 13.92 -2.06 -1.05
CA ALA A 30 14.29 -0.83 -0.35
C ALA A 30 13.08 0.09 -0.15
N LEU A 31 12.19 0.15 -1.11
CA LEU A 31 10.96 0.93 -1.03
C LEU A 31 10.02 0.36 0.04
N SER A 32 9.87 -0.96 0.07
CA SER A 32 9.06 -1.64 1.09
C SER A 32 9.60 -1.37 2.50
N ARG A 33 10.91 -1.48 2.68
CA ARG A 33 11.55 -1.20 3.99
C ARG A 33 11.34 0.24 4.42
N ARG A 34 11.43 1.18 3.48
CA ARG A 34 11.21 2.61 3.75
C ARG A 34 9.82 2.89 4.28
N PHE A 35 8.78 2.30 3.67
CA PHE A 35 7.41 2.51 4.10
C PHE A 35 7.02 1.71 5.35
N ALA A 36 7.79 0.69 5.71
CA ALA A 36 7.55 -0.10 6.90
C ALA A 36 7.99 0.60 8.20
N VAL A 37 8.85 1.61 8.09
CA VAL A 37 9.39 2.34 9.25
C VAL A 37 8.47 3.53 9.57
N SER A 38 8.14 3.70 10.85
CA SER A 38 7.32 4.84 11.30
C SER A 38 8.13 6.13 11.29
N GLY A 39 7.45 7.23 10.98
CA GLY A 39 8.05 8.58 10.97
C GLY A 39 8.83 8.90 9.71
N GLY A 40 9.36 10.11 9.67
CA GLY A 40 10.18 10.60 8.57
C GLY A 40 9.40 11.00 7.31
N GLN A 41 10.15 11.42 6.32
CA GLN A 41 9.65 11.85 5.01
C GLN A 41 9.63 10.66 4.05
N LYS A 42 8.62 9.82 4.15
CA LYS A 42 8.57 8.55 3.41
C LYS A 42 8.60 8.72 1.89
N PHE A 43 8.02 9.81 1.39
CA PHE A 43 7.95 10.08 -0.05
C PHE A 43 9.15 10.87 -0.58
N GLU A 44 10.05 11.34 0.28
CA GLU A 44 11.24 12.06 -0.15
C GLU A 44 12.15 11.15 -0.99
N GLY A 45 12.44 11.57 -2.22
CA GLY A 45 13.25 10.78 -3.15
C GLY A 45 12.53 9.60 -3.79
N VAL A 46 11.25 9.41 -3.49
CA VAL A 46 10.44 8.32 -4.06
C VAL A 46 9.72 8.82 -5.30
N SER A 47 9.81 8.06 -6.40
CA SER A 47 9.11 8.38 -7.64
C SER A 47 7.68 7.85 -7.57
N TYR A 48 6.71 8.72 -7.72
CA TYR A 48 5.29 8.35 -7.69
C TYR A 48 4.45 9.37 -8.46
N LYS A 49 3.21 8.98 -8.74
CA LYS A 49 2.21 9.90 -9.30
C LYS A 49 0.96 9.85 -8.43
N ILE A 50 0.12 10.87 -8.54
CA ILE A 50 -1.17 10.90 -7.84
C ILE A 50 -2.21 10.25 -8.73
N GLY A 51 -2.90 9.24 -8.21
CA GLY A 51 -3.94 8.54 -8.92
C GLY A 51 -5.26 9.31 -8.99
N ALA A 52 -6.25 8.74 -9.66
CA ALA A 52 -7.56 9.36 -9.83
C ALA A 52 -8.28 9.60 -8.51
N ASN A 53 -8.04 8.75 -7.49
CA ASN A 53 -8.65 8.92 -6.17
C ASN A 53 -7.85 9.85 -5.23
N GLY A 54 -6.74 10.41 -5.70
CA GLY A 54 -5.89 11.31 -4.91
C GLY A 54 -4.80 10.62 -4.10
N ALA A 55 -4.75 9.29 -4.07
CA ALA A 55 -3.72 8.54 -3.36
C ALA A 55 -2.52 8.26 -4.28
N PRO A 56 -1.31 8.08 -3.72
CA PRO A 56 -0.11 7.88 -4.54
C PRO A 56 -0.05 6.50 -5.17
N ILE A 57 0.42 6.47 -6.42
CA ILE A 57 0.75 5.25 -7.16
C ILE A 57 2.28 5.25 -7.32
N LEU A 58 2.93 4.25 -6.75
CA LEU A 58 4.39 4.15 -6.77
C LEU A 58 4.87 3.67 -8.12
N ASP A 59 5.86 4.38 -8.68
CA ASP A 59 6.44 4.00 -9.97
C ASP A 59 7.15 2.65 -9.86
N GLY A 60 6.98 1.81 -10.88
CA GLY A 60 7.58 0.48 -10.91
C GLY A 60 6.76 -0.62 -10.25
N ALA A 61 5.69 -0.31 -9.56
CA ALA A 61 4.81 -1.32 -8.97
C ALA A 61 4.22 -2.23 -10.06
N LEU A 62 4.10 -3.53 -9.75
CA LEU A 62 3.53 -4.49 -10.70
C LEU A 62 2.06 -4.25 -10.95
N ALA A 63 1.35 -3.85 -9.91
CA ALA A 63 -0.09 -3.61 -9.98
C ALA A 63 -0.46 -2.55 -8.97
N TYR A 64 -1.58 -1.87 -9.22
CA TYR A 64 -2.19 -1.02 -8.22
C TYR A 64 -3.70 -1.13 -8.27
N LEU A 65 -4.30 -0.91 -7.10
CA LEU A 65 -5.75 -0.96 -6.90
C LEU A 65 -6.15 0.34 -6.20
N GLU A 66 -6.90 1.19 -6.89
CA GLU A 66 -7.41 2.43 -6.31
C GLU A 66 -8.76 2.14 -5.67
N CYS A 67 -8.88 2.37 -4.37
CA CYS A 67 -10.02 1.97 -3.58
C CYS A 67 -10.67 3.14 -2.84
N LYS A 68 -11.98 3.06 -2.71
CA LYS A 68 -12.78 3.97 -1.88
C LYS A 68 -13.28 3.17 -0.67
N VAL A 69 -13.08 3.69 0.53
CA VAL A 69 -13.57 3.05 1.75
C VAL A 69 -15.10 3.11 1.77
N THR A 70 -15.74 1.94 1.81
CA THR A 70 -17.19 1.83 1.90
C THR A 70 -17.66 1.56 3.33
N THR A 71 -16.85 0.86 4.12
CA THR A 71 -17.20 0.48 5.49
C THR A 71 -15.93 0.41 6.33
N ALA A 72 -15.99 0.90 7.55
CA ALA A 72 -14.96 0.73 8.55
C ALA A 72 -15.55 -0.10 9.70
N ILE A 73 -14.89 -1.20 10.05
CA ILE A 73 -15.37 -2.13 11.07
C ILE A 73 -14.37 -2.14 12.22
N ASP A 74 -14.87 -1.94 13.44
CA ASP A 74 -14.04 -2.03 14.65
C ASP A 74 -13.64 -3.47 14.92
N GLY A 75 -12.35 -3.72 15.00
CA GLY A 75 -11.75 -5.02 15.28
C GLY A 75 -10.81 -4.98 16.48
N GLY A 76 -11.18 -4.30 17.57
CA GLY A 76 -10.33 -4.17 18.77
C GLY A 76 -9.25 -3.10 18.56
N ASP A 77 -7.98 -3.51 18.54
CA ASP A 77 -6.85 -2.59 18.27
C ASP A 77 -6.59 -2.39 16.77
N HIS A 78 -7.45 -2.95 15.92
CA HIS A 78 -7.41 -2.79 14.48
C HIS A 78 -8.74 -2.30 13.97
N THR A 79 -8.70 -1.59 12.85
CA THR A 79 -9.89 -1.25 12.08
C THR A 79 -9.83 -2.01 10.76
N ILE A 80 -10.95 -2.63 10.40
CA ILE A 80 -11.07 -3.33 9.11
C ILE A 80 -11.73 -2.39 8.13
N TYR A 81 -11.01 -2.04 7.07
CA TYR A 81 -11.56 -1.20 6.01
C TYR A 81 -11.96 -2.07 4.83
N LEU A 82 -13.22 -1.97 4.44
CA LEU A 82 -13.70 -2.53 3.20
C LEU A 82 -13.64 -1.44 2.14
N GLY A 83 -12.93 -1.73 1.07
CA GLY A 83 -12.75 -0.78 -0.01
C GLY A 83 -13.34 -1.31 -1.31
N GLU A 84 -14.10 -0.47 -1.99
CA GLU A 84 -14.54 -0.74 -3.35
C GLU A 84 -13.41 -0.40 -4.30
N ILE A 85 -13.01 -1.35 -5.15
CA ILE A 85 -12.00 -1.12 -6.17
C ILE A 85 -12.63 -0.32 -7.29
N GLU A 86 -12.17 0.90 -7.47
CA GLU A 86 -12.67 1.79 -8.53
C GLU A 86 -11.82 1.69 -9.80
N GLN A 87 -10.54 1.37 -9.64
CA GLN A 87 -9.63 1.23 -10.76
C GLN A 87 -8.50 0.28 -10.37
N ALA A 88 -8.12 -0.60 -11.30
CA ALA A 88 -7.02 -1.53 -11.12
C ALA A 88 -6.23 -1.66 -12.40
N GLU A 89 -4.90 -1.69 -12.30
CA GLU A 89 -4.03 -1.84 -13.45
C GLU A 89 -2.80 -2.67 -13.12
N THR A 90 -2.20 -3.27 -14.15
CA THR A 90 -0.96 -4.04 -14.06
C THR A 90 0.05 -3.46 -15.04
N PRO A 91 0.63 -2.26 -14.72
CA PRO A 91 1.45 -1.52 -15.68
C PRO A 91 2.79 -2.17 -16.02
N HIS A 92 3.27 -3.08 -15.17
CA HIS A 92 4.57 -3.72 -15.37
C HIS A 92 4.48 -5.22 -15.20
N GLU A 93 5.30 -5.95 -15.96
CA GLU A 93 5.50 -7.38 -15.77
C GLU A 93 6.69 -7.61 -14.85
N GLY A 94 6.72 -8.76 -14.20
CA GLY A 94 7.83 -9.14 -13.33
C GLY A 94 7.38 -10.02 -12.16
N LYS A 95 8.31 -10.27 -11.25
CA LYS A 95 8.05 -11.07 -10.07
C LYS A 95 7.68 -10.17 -8.90
N PRO A 96 6.70 -10.55 -8.08
CA PRO A 96 6.33 -9.76 -6.91
C PRO A 96 7.37 -9.85 -5.81
N LEU A 97 7.44 -8.81 -4.99
CA LEU A 97 8.20 -8.82 -3.76
C LEU A 97 7.44 -9.61 -2.72
N LEU A 98 8.06 -10.63 -2.13
CA LEU A 98 7.44 -11.48 -1.13
C LEU A 98 8.05 -11.23 0.23
N PHE A 99 7.21 -11.31 1.26
CA PHE A 99 7.65 -11.29 2.66
C PHE A 99 7.14 -12.55 3.33
N PHE A 100 8.08 -13.39 3.83
CA PHE A 100 7.74 -14.68 4.40
C PHE A 100 8.70 -15.01 5.53
N ARG A 101 8.16 -15.40 6.67
CA ARG A 101 8.93 -15.76 7.87
C ARG A 101 9.94 -14.68 8.27
N GLY A 102 9.50 -13.43 8.30
CA GLY A 102 10.31 -12.30 8.74
C GLY A 102 11.38 -11.84 7.75
N GLY A 103 11.33 -12.27 6.51
CA GLY A 103 12.31 -11.87 5.50
C GLY A 103 11.72 -11.69 4.12
N TYR A 104 12.42 -10.91 3.31
CA TYR A 104 12.05 -10.74 1.91
C TYR A 104 12.51 -11.96 1.11
N ARG A 105 11.69 -12.36 0.15
CA ARG A 105 11.90 -13.55 -0.67
C ARG A 105 11.53 -13.25 -2.12
N GLU A 106 11.98 -14.13 -3.01
CA GLU A 106 11.58 -14.11 -4.41
C GLU A 106 10.84 -15.40 -4.75
N ILE A 107 9.97 -15.31 -5.78
CA ILE A 107 9.33 -16.50 -6.32
C ILE A 107 10.41 -17.33 -7.03
N GLY A 108 10.54 -18.59 -6.65
CA GLY A 108 11.39 -19.55 -7.35
C GLY A 108 10.78 -19.93 -8.71
N ASP A 109 11.60 -20.32 -9.62
CA ASP A 109 11.18 -20.80 -10.95
C ASP A 109 10.77 -22.28 -10.89
#